data_a5689872e38086091dfa754ac6abe4e6
#
_entry.id   a5689872e38086091dfa754ac6abe4e6
#
_cell.length_a   1.000
_cell.length_b   1.000
_cell.length_c   1.000
_cell.angle_alpha   90.00
_cell.angle_beta   90.00
_cell.angle_gamma   90.00
#
_symmetry.space_group_name_H-M   'P 1'
#
loop_
_entity.id
_entity.type
_entity.pdbx_description
1 polymer ?
#
loop_
_entity_poly.entity_id
_entity_poly.type
_entity_poly.pdbx_seq_one_letter_code
_entity_poly.pdbx_strand_id
1 'polypeptide(L)'
;NISIDDIIKSISSDYRLVHRLDKDTSGLLIVAKNLYTAKIFGKLFKSSLIQKTYIALCEGQPKQKESDVLLDIKNKKDKIEKTKTHYKLLAVQNNISLIQYKPLTGKTHQLRIVSKKLGCSIIGDNKYNSHSKFNNEELKLNAFNLKFIFKDKNYEFFSELSKDFNDFLKKYKFKDLKRYTLVKF
;
A
#
# COMPACT_ATOMS: atom_id res chain seq x y z
N ASN A 1 2.37 22.03 7.35
CA ASN A 1 2.72 20.65 7.04
C ASN A 1 3.51 20.60 5.73
N ILE A 2 4.79 20.25 5.80
CA ILE A 2 5.66 20.07 4.63
C ILE A 2 5.22 18.80 3.91
N SER A 3 4.95 18.87 2.61
CA SER A 3 4.62 17.70 1.80
C SER A 3 5.88 17.01 1.26
N ILE A 4 5.76 15.75 0.85
CA ILE A 4 6.87 15.04 0.18
C ILE A 4 7.27 15.78 -1.11
N ASP A 5 6.33 16.42 -1.82
CA ASP A 5 6.64 17.22 -3.02
C ASP A 5 7.51 18.43 -2.68
N ASP A 6 7.26 19.09 -1.55
CA ASP A 6 8.08 20.19 -1.07
C ASP A 6 9.50 19.72 -0.73
N ILE A 7 9.62 18.56 -0.05
CA ILE A 7 10.91 17.96 0.30
C ILE A 7 11.73 17.63 -0.95
N ILE A 8 11.14 16.94 -1.93
CA ILE A 8 11.89 16.55 -3.14
C ILE A 8 12.28 17.77 -3.99
N LYS A 9 11.45 18.82 -4.03
CA LYS A 9 11.75 20.07 -4.73
C LYS A 9 12.82 20.89 -4.04
N SER A 10 12.95 20.79 -2.71
CA SER A 10 14.07 21.42 -2.00
C SER A 10 15.43 20.76 -2.32
N ILE A 11 15.43 19.48 -2.75
CA ILE A 11 16.63 18.78 -3.19
C ILE A 11 16.99 19.17 -4.64
N SER A 12 15.98 19.24 -5.53
CA SER A 12 16.14 19.68 -6.91
C SER A 12 14.79 20.07 -7.53
N SER A 13 14.77 21.24 -8.20
CA SER A 13 13.59 21.69 -8.96
C SER A 13 13.21 20.77 -10.10
N ASP A 14 14.12 19.90 -10.57
CA ASP A 14 13.87 18.94 -11.66
C ASP A 14 13.17 17.67 -11.20
N TYR A 15 13.19 17.39 -9.90
CA TYR A 15 12.60 16.18 -9.35
C TYR A 15 11.06 16.22 -9.43
N ARG A 16 10.46 15.08 -9.74
CA ARG A 16 9.00 14.94 -9.93
C ARG A 16 8.48 13.69 -9.25
N LEU A 17 7.36 13.83 -8.54
CA LEU A 17 6.55 12.69 -8.11
C LEU A 17 5.87 12.07 -9.33
N VAL A 18 5.93 10.75 -9.45
CA VAL A 18 5.29 9.98 -10.52
C VAL A 18 4.10 9.17 -10.04
N HIS A 19 3.98 9.00 -8.74
CA HIS A 19 2.82 8.45 -8.03
C HIS A 19 2.76 9.01 -6.61
N ARG A 20 1.76 8.61 -5.86
CA ARG A 20 1.56 9.05 -4.49
C ARG A 20 1.22 7.88 -3.58
N LEU A 21 1.54 8.01 -2.31
CA LEU A 21 0.99 7.24 -1.21
C LEU A 21 -0.12 8.06 -0.52
N ASP A 22 -1.08 7.39 0.10
CA ASP A 22 -2.03 8.06 0.99
C ASP A 22 -1.29 8.60 2.22
N LYS A 23 -1.82 9.67 2.84
CA LYS A 23 -1.31 10.16 4.11
C LYS A 23 -1.23 9.01 5.12
N ASP A 24 -0.17 8.94 5.86
CA ASP A 24 0.11 7.92 6.88
C ASP A 24 0.45 6.52 6.32
N THR A 25 0.40 6.31 4.99
CA THR A 25 0.93 5.09 4.36
C THR A 25 2.45 5.18 4.24
N SER A 26 3.16 4.23 4.83
CA SER A 26 4.61 4.12 4.73
C SER A 26 5.07 3.33 3.50
N GLY A 27 6.38 3.31 3.24
CA GLY A 27 6.98 2.43 2.24
C GLY A 27 7.52 3.13 1.00
N LEU A 28 7.60 2.39 -0.10
CA LEU A 28 8.31 2.79 -1.32
C LEU A 28 7.58 3.88 -2.10
N LEU A 29 8.34 4.91 -2.48
CA LEU A 29 7.90 5.98 -3.36
C LEU A 29 8.96 6.21 -4.45
N ILE A 30 8.54 6.28 -5.72
CA ILE A 30 9.42 6.56 -6.84
C ILE A 30 9.41 8.06 -7.12
N VAL A 31 10.61 8.64 -7.20
CA VAL A 31 10.84 10.04 -7.60
C VAL A 31 11.66 10.03 -8.90
N ALA A 32 11.16 10.69 -9.92
CA ALA A 32 11.90 10.88 -11.16
C ALA A 32 12.82 12.10 -11.04
N LYS A 33 14.08 11.95 -11.46
CA LYS A 33 15.08 13.03 -11.39
C LYS A 33 14.96 14.08 -12.50
N ASN A 34 14.09 13.86 -13.48
CA ASN A 34 13.83 14.81 -14.56
C ASN A 34 12.46 14.55 -15.22
N LEU A 35 12.00 15.54 -16.01
CA LEU A 35 10.69 15.49 -16.66
C LEU A 35 10.54 14.33 -17.65
N TYR A 36 11.60 13.98 -18.40
CA TYR A 36 11.57 12.88 -19.35
C TYR A 36 11.26 11.54 -18.65
N THR A 37 12.01 11.22 -17.59
CA THR A 37 11.79 10.03 -16.78
C THR A 37 10.41 10.05 -16.09
N ALA A 38 9.97 11.24 -15.62
CA ALA A 38 8.65 11.38 -15.03
C ALA A 38 7.52 11.03 -16.00
N LYS A 39 7.61 11.45 -17.25
CA LYS A 39 6.64 11.11 -18.29
C LYS A 39 6.58 9.60 -18.57
N ILE A 40 7.73 8.92 -18.58
CA ILE A 40 7.80 7.46 -18.77
C ILE A 40 7.13 6.73 -17.58
N PHE A 41 7.53 7.04 -16.35
CA PHE A 41 6.95 6.40 -15.17
C PHE A 41 5.47 6.70 -15.01
N GLY A 42 5.03 7.92 -15.36
CA GLY A 42 3.60 8.26 -15.40
C GLY A 42 2.81 7.33 -16.34
N LYS A 43 3.35 7.00 -17.51
CA LYS A 43 2.76 6.01 -18.42
C LYS A 43 2.77 4.61 -17.83
N LEU A 44 3.89 4.15 -17.24
CA LEU A 44 4.01 2.84 -16.62
C LEU A 44 2.98 2.64 -15.49
N PHE A 45 2.79 3.65 -14.62
CA PHE A 45 1.76 3.62 -13.58
C PHE A 45 0.34 3.58 -14.17
N LYS A 46 0.07 4.43 -15.17
CA LYS A 46 -1.25 4.48 -15.84
C LYS A 46 -1.62 3.17 -16.51
N SER A 47 -0.64 2.49 -17.10
CA SER A 47 -0.82 1.20 -17.79
C SER A 47 -0.69 0.00 -16.84
N SER A 48 -0.61 0.21 -15.53
CA SER A 48 -0.45 -0.84 -14.51
C SER A 48 0.75 -1.78 -14.73
N LEU A 49 1.80 -1.29 -15.40
CA LEU A 49 3.05 -2.03 -15.66
C LEU A 49 4.00 -2.02 -14.45
N ILE A 50 3.71 -1.23 -13.42
CA ILE A 50 4.41 -1.27 -12.15
C ILE A 50 3.59 -2.14 -11.20
N GLN A 51 4.14 -3.30 -10.86
CA GLN A 51 3.56 -4.19 -9.88
C GLN A 51 3.82 -3.61 -8.48
N LYS A 52 2.76 -3.53 -7.68
CA LYS A 52 2.79 -2.97 -6.33
C LYS A 52 2.32 -4.04 -5.36
N THR A 53 3.09 -4.27 -4.32
CA THR A 53 2.66 -5.12 -3.20
C THR A 53 2.65 -4.30 -1.93
N TYR A 54 1.55 -4.37 -1.21
CA TYR A 54 1.37 -3.74 0.10
C TYR A 54 1.21 -4.82 1.16
N ILE A 55 1.67 -4.51 2.36
CA ILE A 55 1.43 -5.31 3.55
C ILE A 55 0.63 -4.47 4.53
N ALA A 56 -0.39 -5.06 5.11
CA ALA A 56 -1.20 -4.42 6.14
C ALA A 56 -1.48 -5.34 7.31
N LEU A 57 -1.60 -4.74 8.50
CA LEU A 57 -2.20 -5.38 9.66
C LEU A 57 -3.64 -4.88 9.80
N CYS A 58 -4.57 -5.81 9.89
CA CYS A 58 -6.00 -5.53 9.88
C CYS A 58 -6.67 -6.12 11.13
N GLU A 59 -7.63 -5.40 11.70
CA GLU A 59 -8.48 -5.90 12.78
C GLU A 59 -9.58 -6.79 12.21
N GLY A 60 -9.68 -8.04 12.69
CA GLY A 60 -10.56 -9.06 12.11
C GLY A 60 -9.85 -9.89 11.04
N GLN A 61 -10.62 -10.67 10.30
CA GLN A 61 -10.09 -11.50 9.21
C GLN A 61 -11.09 -11.60 8.04
N PRO A 62 -10.58 -11.69 6.79
CA PRO A 62 -11.43 -11.88 5.64
C PRO A 62 -12.03 -13.30 5.63
N LYS A 63 -13.23 -13.46 5.04
CA LYS A 63 -13.89 -14.78 4.93
C LYS A 63 -13.10 -15.77 4.08
N GLN A 64 -12.41 -15.29 3.06
CA GLN A 64 -11.57 -16.10 2.18
C GLN A 64 -10.10 -15.79 2.41
N LYS A 65 -9.24 -16.81 2.28
CA LYS A 65 -7.78 -16.61 2.46
C LYS A 65 -7.15 -15.83 1.30
N GLU A 66 -7.69 -15.91 0.11
CA GLU A 66 -7.16 -15.27 -1.09
C GLU A 66 -8.31 -15.04 -2.08
N SER A 67 -8.39 -13.87 -2.69
CA SER A 67 -9.38 -13.53 -3.71
C SER A 67 -9.06 -12.22 -4.43
N ASP A 68 -9.71 -12.00 -5.57
CA ASP A 68 -9.81 -10.71 -6.23
C ASP A 68 -11.03 -9.94 -5.70
N VAL A 69 -10.84 -8.67 -5.41
CA VAL A 69 -11.89 -7.74 -5.00
C VAL A 69 -12.10 -6.68 -6.07
N LEU A 70 -13.29 -6.65 -6.62
CA LEU A 70 -13.74 -5.61 -7.55
C LEU A 70 -14.67 -4.66 -6.79
N LEU A 71 -14.36 -3.37 -6.80
CA LEU A 71 -15.18 -2.35 -6.14
C LEU A 71 -15.27 -1.10 -7.01
N ASP A 72 -16.43 -0.49 -6.96
CA ASP A 72 -16.68 0.85 -7.46
C ASP A 72 -16.46 1.85 -6.32
N ILE A 73 -15.48 2.75 -6.49
CA ILE A 73 -15.11 3.76 -5.48
C ILE A 73 -15.44 5.15 -6.03
N LYS A 74 -16.19 5.94 -5.28
CA LYS A 74 -16.42 7.36 -5.59
C LYS A 74 -15.15 8.16 -5.28
N ASN A 75 -14.68 8.93 -6.25
CA ASN A 75 -13.59 9.88 -6.03
C ASN A 75 -14.11 11.21 -5.47
N LYS A 76 -13.21 12.19 -5.23
CA LYS A 76 -13.56 13.52 -4.70
C LYS A 76 -14.50 14.36 -5.60
N LYS A 77 -14.70 13.93 -6.86
CA LYS A 77 -15.60 14.59 -7.84
C LYS A 77 -16.85 13.75 -8.08
N ASP A 78 -17.20 12.86 -7.14
CA ASP A 78 -18.34 11.93 -7.21
C ASP A 78 -18.34 10.99 -8.43
N LYS A 79 -17.24 10.93 -9.18
CA LYS A 79 -17.10 9.96 -10.27
C LYS A 79 -16.84 8.58 -9.72
N ILE A 80 -17.53 7.60 -10.28
CA ILE A 80 -17.32 6.18 -9.97
C ILE A 80 -16.07 5.71 -10.71
N GLU A 81 -15.15 5.13 -9.97
CA GLU A 81 -13.90 4.55 -10.47
C GLU A 81 -13.85 3.06 -10.14
N LYS A 82 -13.80 2.23 -11.17
CA LYS A 82 -13.66 0.77 -11.01
C LYS A 82 -12.27 0.44 -10.48
N THR A 83 -12.23 -0.41 -9.46
CA THR A 83 -10.97 -0.85 -8.86
C THR A 83 -10.87 -2.36 -8.84
N LYS A 84 -9.64 -2.86 -8.95
CA LYS A 84 -9.33 -4.27 -8.78
C LYS A 84 -8.14 -4.42 -7.85
N THR A 85 -8.30 -5.26 -6.83
CA THR A 85 -7.24 -5.59 -5.85
C THR A 85 -7.24 -7.10 -5.64
N HIS A 86 -6.10 -7.73 -5.84
CA HIS A 86 -5.87 -9.08 -5.34
C HIS A 86 -5.38 -9.00 -3.90
N TYR A 87 -5.87 -9.87 -3.02
CA TYR A 87 -5.35 -9.99 -1.66
C TYR A 87 -5.08 -11.43 -1.26
N LYS A 88 -4.17 -11.59 -0.30
CA LYS A 88 -3.84 -12.86 0.32
C LYS A 88 -3.66 -12.69 1.83
N LEU A 89 -4.37 -13.49 2.61
CA LEU A 89 -4.20 -13.61 4.05
C LEU A 89 -2.93 -14.41 4.32
N LEU A 90 -1.94 -13.79 4.95
CA LEU A 90 -0.65 -14.41 5.26
C LEU A 90 -0.65 -15.10 6.61
N ALA A 91 -1.26 -14.47 7.62
CA ALA A 91 -1.35 -14.99 8.98
C ALA A 91 -2.49 -14.33 9.77
N VAL A 92 -2.94 -15.00 10.83
CA VAL A 92 -3.87 -14.45 11.82
C VAL A 92 -3.31 -14.72 13.22
N GLN A 93 -3.33 -13.70 14.07
CA GLN A 93 -2.96 -13.78 15.48
C GLN A 93 -3.89 -12.88 16.29
N ASN A 94 -4.54 -13.41 17.35
CA ASN A 94 -5.37 -12.62 18.25
C ASN A 94 -6.43 -11.73 17.55
N ASN A 95 -7.13 -12.28 16.55
CA ASN A 95 -8.08 -11.56 15.70
C ASN A 95 -7.48 -10.38 14.92
N ILE A 96 -6.17 -10.43 14.68
CA ILE A 96 -5.45 -9.50 13.78
C ILE A 96 -4.94 -10.29 12.61
N SER A 97 -5.19 -9.78 11.40
CA SER A 97 -4.75 -10.39 10.15
C SER A 97 -3.57 -9.65 9.56
N LEU A 98 -2.56 -10.39 9.12
CA LEU A 98 -1.51 -9.90 8.24
C LEU A 98 -1.93 -10.20 6.80
N ILE A 99 -2.14 -9.15 5.99
CA ILE A 99 -2.67 -9.28 4.64
C ILE A 99 -1.70 -8.66 3.64
N GLN A 100 -1.45 -9.38 2.55
CA GLN A 100 -0.79 -8.87 1.36
C GLN A 100 -1.84 -8.39 0.37
N TYR A 101 -1.64 -7.18 -0.17
CA TYR A 101 -2.47 -6.63 -1.24
C TYR A 101 -1.65 -6.36 -2.49
N LYS A 102 -2.22 -6.68 -3.65
CA LYS A 102 -1.70 -6.34 -4.98
C LYS A 102 -2.75 -5.56 -5.76
N PRO A 103 -2.78 -4.22 -5.61
CA PRO A 103 -3.73 -3.40 -6.35
C PRO A 103 -3.31 -3.28 -7.81
N LEU A 104 -4.20 -3.66 -8.75
CA LEU A 104 -4.01 -3.44 -10.18
C LEU A 104 -4.31 -1.99 -10.56
N THR A 105 -5.20 -1.35 -9.83
CA THR A 105 -5.51 0.08 -9.93
C THR A 105 -4.87 0.85 -8.77
N GLY A 106 -4.88 2.19 -8.83
CA GLY A 106 -4.29 3.03 -7.77
C GLY A 106 -5.20 4.20 -7.41
N LYS A 107 -6.40 3.91 -6.88
CA LYS A 107 -7.38 4.93 -6.51
C LYS A 107 -7.22 5.35 -5.05
N THR A 108 -7.66 6.58 -4.75
CA THR A 108 -7.54 7.16 -3.39
C THR A 108 -8.15 6.22 -2.35
N HIS A 109 -7.37 5.90 -1.32
CA HIS A 109 -7.75 5.03 -0.20
C HIS A 109 -8.22 3.61 -0.62
N GLN A 110 -7.88 3.15 -1.84
CA GLN A 110 -8.39 1.89 -2.39
C GLN A 110 -8.24 0.71 -1.42
N LEU A 111 -7.04 0.47 -0.88
CA LEU A 111 -6.78 -0.66 0.01
C LEU A 111 -7.51 -0.53 1.35
N ARG A 112 -7.66 0.69 1.86
CA ARG A 112 -8.39 0.97 3.10
C ARG A 112 -9.88 0.65 2.95
N ILE A 113 -10.48 1.00 1.80
CA ILE A 113 -11.88 0.70 1.46
C ILE A 113 -12.06 -0.80 1.22
N VAL A 114 -11.13 -1.45 0.51
CA VAL A 114 -11.12 -2.90 0.30
C VAL A 114 -11.07 -3.64 1.63
N SER A 115 -10.17 -3.28 2.54
CA SER A 115 -10.05 -3.90 3.86
C SER A 115 -11.34 -3.78 4.67
N LYS A 116 -11.97 -2.59 4.68
CA LYS A 116 -13.28 -2.39 5.32
C LYS A 116 -14.35 -3.31 4.71
N LYS A 117 -14.39 -3.42 3.38
CA LYS A 117 -15.36 -4.28 2.67
C LYS A 117 -15.16 -5.75 2.97
N LEU A 118 -13.93 -6.18 3.22
CA LEU A 118 -13.60 -7.55 3.63
C LEU A 118 -13.96 -7.85 5.10
N GLY A 119 -14.41 -6.86 5.87
CA GLY A 119 -14.72 -6.98 7.30
C GLY A 119 -13.46 -7.03 8.18
N CYS A 120 -12.32 -6.58 7.65
CA CYS A 120 -11.06 -6.51 8.38
C CYS A 120 -10.35 -5.19 8.09
N SER A 121 -10.79 -4.12 8.73
CA SER A 121 -10.23 -2.78 8.52
C SER A 121 -8.78 -2.68 8.97
N ILE A 122 -7.99 -1.84 8.29
CA ILE A 122 -6.57 -1.64 8.62
C ILE A 122 -6.45 -0.98 10.01
N ILE A 123 -5.53 -1.46 10.82
CA ILE A 123 -5.21 -0.91 12.14
C ILE A 123 -4.66 0.51 11.98
N GLY A 124 -5.11 1.44 12.83
CA GLY A 124 -4.76 2.86 12.77
C GLY A 124 -5.53 3.64 11.70
N ASP A 125 -6.51 3.03 11.05
CA ASP A 125 -7.35 3.70 10.05
C ASP A 125 -8.52 4.44 10.69
N ASN A 126 -8.30 5.64 11.19
CA ASN A 126 -9.32 6.45 11.86
C ASN A 126 -10.46 6.90 10.93
N LYS A 127 -10.27 6.86 9.61
CA LYS A 127 -11.31 7.24 8.65
C LYS A 127 -12.31 6.11 8.37
N TYR A 128 -11.84 4.88 8.26
CA TYR A 128 -12.67 3.74 7.87
C TYR A 128 -12.93 2.75 9.01
N ASN A 129 -12.30 2.95 10.17
CA ASN A 129 -12.42 2.15 11.38
C ASN A 129 -12.43 3.01 12.65
N SER A 130 -13.29 4.01 12.71
CA SER A 130 -13.34 5.01 13.79
C SER A 130 -13.67 4.44 15.18
N HIS A 131 -14.23 3.24 15.28
CA HIS A 131 -14.58 2.58 16.53
C HIS A 131 -13.59 1.49 16.96
N SER A 132 -12.43 1.41 16.30
CA SER A 132 -11.39 0.46 16.64
C SER A 132 -10.73 0.79 17.98
N LYS A 133 -10.41 -0.24 18.75
CA LYS A 133 -9.52 -0.12 19.93
C LYS A 133 -8.08 0.29 19.56
N PHE A 134 -7.76 0.32 18.28
CA PHE A 134 -6.45 0.68 17.74
C PHE A 134 -6.41 2.09 17.13
N ASN A 135 -7.34 2.98 17.47
CA ASN A 135 -7.41 4.33 16.91
C ASN A 135 -6.18 5.21 17.23
N ASN A 136 -5.45 4.89 18.30
CA ASN A 136 -4.21 5.59 18.68
C ASN A 136 -2.95 5.00 18.02
N GLU A 137 -3.09 3.94 17.25
CA GLU A 137 -1.97 3.36 16.50
C GLU A 137 -1.75 4.13 15.18
N GLU A 138 -0.52 4.13 14.67
CA GLU A 138 -0.24 4.58 13.32
C GLU A 138 -0.86 3.63 12.30
N LEU A 139 -1.16 4.12 11.10
CA LEU A 139 -1.74 3.31 10.02
C LEU A 139 -0.80 2.15 9.64
N LYS A 140 -1.20 0.92 9.93
CA LYS A 140 -0.40 -0.28 9.64
C LYS A 140 -0.56 -0.71 8.17
N LEU A 141 -0.20 0.19 7.26
CA LEU A 141 -0.19 -0.03 5.80
C LEU A 141 1.16 0.40 5.23
N ASN A 142 1.85 -0.52 4.58
CA ASN A 142 3.15 -0.28 4.00
C ASN A 142 3.18 -0.66 2.51
N ALA A 143 3.65 0.26 1.64
CA ALA A 143 3.96 0.00 0.23
C ALA A 143 5.27 -0.81 0.17
N PHE A 144 5.15 -2.13 0.32
CA PHE A 144 6.25 -3.02 0.68
C PHE A 144 7.17 -3.37 -0.47
N ASN A 145 6.61 -3.60 -1.68
CA ASN A 145 7.41 -4.00 -2.84
C ASN A 145 6.92 -3.31 -4.10
N LEU A 146 7.88 -2.90 -4.92
CA LEU A 146 7.67 -2.38 -6.28
C LEU A 146 8.51 -3.18 -7.25
N LYS A 147 7.88 -3.68 -8.32
CA LYS A 147 8.55 -4.43 -9.40
C LYS A 147 8.12 -3.89 -10.76
N PHE A 148 9.09 -3.63 -11.64
CA PHE A 148 8.86 -3.10 -12.98
C PHE A 148 10.03 -3.38 -13.91
N ILE A 149 9.77 -3.24 -15.22
CA ILE A 149 10.80 -3.27 -16.26
C ILE A 149 11.02 -1.83 -16.75
N PHE A 150 12.26 -1.40 -16.82
CA PHE A 150 12.65 -0.11 -17.37
C PHE A 150 13.94 -0.26 -18.18
N LYS A 151 13.93 0.17 -19.46
CA LYS A 151 15.04 0.01 -20.39
C LYS A 151 15.56 -1.45 -20.44
N ASP A 152 14.66 -2.39 -20.65
CA ASP A 152 14.89 -3.85 -20.74
C ASP A 152 15.55 -4.48 -19.51
N LYS A 153 15.60 -3.77 -18.39
CA LYS A 153 16.09 -4.27 -17.10
C LYS A 153 14.96 -4.45 -16.11
N ASN A 154 15.02 -5.55 -15.37
CA ASN A 154 14.11 -5.82 -14.25
C ASN A 154 14.60 -5.09 -13.01
N TYR A 155 13.69 -4.39 -12.35
CA TYR A 155 13.91 -3.73 -11.07
C TYR A 155 12.92 -4.26 -10.06
N GLU A 156 13.41 -4.55 -8.87
CA GLU A 156 12.58 -4.95 -7.73
C GLU A 156 13.15 -4.34 -6.46
N PHE A 157 12.29 -3.65 -5.69
CA PHE A 157 12.66 -2.96 -4.46
C PHE A 157 11.74 -3.38 -3.34
N PHE A 158 12.31 -3.49 -2.14
CA PHE A 158 11.57 -3.80 -0.91
C PHE A 158 11.75 -2.66 0.09
N SER A 159 10.65 -2.31 0.76
CA SER A 159 10.67 -1.37 1.87
C SER A 159 11.06 -2.07 3.16
N GLU A 160 11.84 -1.40 3.98
CA GLU A 160 11.90 -1.73 5.40
C GLU A 160 10.61 -1.28 6.09
N LEU A 161 10.13 -2.07 7.03
CA LEU A 161 9.01 -1.69 7.88
C LEU A 161 9.47 -0.69 8.94
N SER A 162 8.63 0.28 9.27
CA SER A 162 8.90 1.20 10.37
C SER A 162 9.09 0.45 11.70
N LYS A 163 9.77 1.10 12.64
CA LYS A 163 9.92 0.55 13.99
C LYS A 163 8.57 0.23 14.60
N ASP A 164 7.62 1.15 14.52
CA ASP A 164 6.25 1.00 15.03
C ASP A 164 5.52 -0.20 14.41
N PHE A 165 5.64 -0.42 13.10
CA PHE A 165 5.06 -1.59 12.45
C PHE A 165 5.71 -2.91 12.96
N ASN A 166 7.04 -2.93 13.07
CA ASN A 166 7.78 -4.10 13.57
C ASN A 166 7.46 -4.41 15.04
N ASP A 167 7.36 -3.39 15.89
CA ASP A 167 7.02 -3.54 17.31
C ASP A 167 5.60 -4.10 17.46
N PHE A 168 4.67 -3.66 16.60
CA PHE A 168 3.32 -4.20 16.57
C PHE A 168 3.30 -5.68 16.15
N LEU A 169 4.05 -6.08 15.13
CA LEU A 169 4.20 -7.48 14.73
C LEU A 169 4.70 -8.35 15.89
N LYS A 170 5.75 -7.90 16.61
CA LYS A 170 6.31 -8.60 17.76
C LYS A 170 5.30 -8.71 18.92
N LYS A 171 4.64 -7.60 19.27
CA LYS A 171 3.61 -7.54 20.33
C LYS A 171 2.52 -8.60 20.15
N TYR A 172 2.10 -8.81 18.90
CA TYR A 172 1.06 -9.79 18.56
C TYR A 172 1.61 -11.13 18.07
N LYS A 173 2.90 -11.42 18.30
CA LYS A 173 3.56 -12.71 18.03
C LYS A 173 3.49 -13.15 16.56
N PHE A 174 3.48 -12.22 15.62
CA PHE A 174 3.70 -12.55 14.22
C PHE A 174 5.15 -12.95 14.00
N LYS A 175 5.37 -13.91 13.09
CA LYS A 175 6.72 -14.31 12.67
C LYS A 175 7.32 -13.20 11.79
N ASP A 176 8.65 -13.28 11.56
CA ASP A 176 9.35 -12.41 10.62
C ASP A 176 8.64 -12.39 9.26
N LEU A 177 8.42 -11.20 8.72
CA LEU A 177 7.71 -10.98 7.46
C LEU A 177 8.33 -11.76 6.30
N LYS A 178 9.66 -11.94 6.28
CA LYS A 178 10.37 -12.75 5.28
C LYS A 178 9.83 -14.18 5.15
N ARG A 179 9.26 -14.73 6.22
CA ARG A 179 8.66 -16.08 6.19
C ARG A 179 7.31 -16.13 5.49
N TYR A 180 6.62 -14.98 5.36
CA TYR A 180 5.30 -14.89 4.74
C TYR A 180 5.34 -14.39 3.29
N THR A 181 6.33 -13.56 2.95
CA THR A 181 6.40 -12.88 1.65
C THR A 181 7.23 -13.63 0.59
N LEU A 182 7.91 -14.70 0.97
CA LEU A 182 8.67 -15.56 0.03
C LEU A 182 7.79 -16.42 -0.87
N VAL A 183 6.57 -15.99 -1.16
CA VAL A 183 5.85 -16.59 -2.29
C VAL A 183 6.41 -15.95 -3.55
N LYS A 184 7.35 -16.65 -4.19
CA LYS A 184 7.74 -16.38 -5.57
C LYS A 184 6.45 -16.37 -6.41
N PHE A 185 6.23 -15.29 -7.13
CA PHE A 185 5.18 -15.17 -8.13
C PHE A 185 5.74 -15.42 -9.49
#